data_ac0a7e67eca094419a3353cef02b3723
#
_entry.id   ac0a7e67eca094419a3353cef02b3723
#
_cell.length_a   1.000
_cell.length_b   1.000
_cell.length_c   1.000
_cell.angle_alpha   90.00
_cell.angle_beta   90.00
_cell.angle_gamma   90.00
#
_symmetry.space_group_name_H-M   'P 1'
#
loop_
_entity.id
_entity.type
_entity.pdbx_description
1 polymer ?
#
loop_
_entity_poly.entity_id
_entity_poly.type
_entity_poly.pdbx_seq_one_letter_code
_entity_poly.pdbx_strand_id
1 'polypeptide(L)'
;MPPSTLRKRVIFTQGGKGGVAKTEVAVSLASWYSEQGIEPALLDLDIENSDKGGLRTFLPAAKPFDLHEHGTLDEFLSACDDGESPVVLADMGAGAGKATYDWFENAADIAAELGIQFTAIGVTTNEASSVQAILRWAEHLQDSVDYLIVLNEMRRPRCEFEYWHDEPRVQEFVRAFSPNVMRMDSRVEEFQAELRNQSLTLEQIAEGRVEDPFFRLTKNKVRAIRYQRTLFAGFDEARQILLP
;
A
#
# COMPACT_ATOMS: atom_id res chain seq x y z
N MET A 1 -18.19 -15.39 -28.46
CA MET A 1 -17.78 -14.25 -27.62
C MET A 1 -16.52 -14.70 -26.89
N PRO A 2 -15.40 -13.99 -26.95
CA PRO A 2 -14.31 -14.28 -26.05
C PRO A 2 -14.83 -14.08 -24.61
N PRO A 3 -14.39 -14.88 -23.63
CA PRO A 3 -14.78 -14.65 -22.25
C PRO A 3 -14.39 -13.21 -21.92
N SER A 4 -15.29 -12.47 -21.29
CA SER A 4 -14.99 -11.20 -20.65
C SER A 4 -13.91 -11.54 -19.62
N THR A 5 -12.66 -11.31 -19.95
CA THR A 5 -11.58 -11.41 -18.97
C THR A 5 -11.88 -10.33 -17.95
N LEU A 6 -12.38 -10.74 -16.80
CA LEU A 6 -12.48 -9.87 -15.63
C LEU A 6 -11.09 -9.25 -15.43
N ARG A 7 -10.99 -7.95 -15.63
CA ARG A 7 -9.73 -7.26 -15.34
C ARG A 7 -9.49 -7.37 -13.86
N LYS A 8 -8.29 -7.79 -13.48
CA LYS A 8 -7.87 -7.85 -12.08
C LYS A 8 -6.89 -6.72 -11.81
N ARG A 9 -7.02 -6.09 -10.67
CA ARG A 9 -6.08 -5.08 -10.19
C ARG A 9 -5.28 -5.66 -9.03
N VAL A 10 -3.98 -5.75 -9.19
CA VAL A 10 -3.05 -6.17 -8.14
C VAL A 10 -2.31 -4.94 -7.63
N ILE A 11 -2.58 -4.57 -6.39
CA ILE A 11 -1.95 -3.43 -5.72
C ILE A 11 -0.92 -3.95 -4.75
N PHE A 12 0.28 -3.39 -4.76
CA PHE A 12 1.30 -3.75 -3.81
C PHE A 12 2.05 -2.54 -3.25
N THR A 13 2.41 -2.59 -1.97
CA THR A 13 3.29 -1.59 -1.38
C THR A 13 4.74 -1.89 -1.78
N GLN A 14 5.49 -0.85 -2.18
CA GLN A 14 6.90 -1.03 -2.56
C GLN A 14 7.77 -1.30 -1.33
N GLY A 15 8.65 -2.29 -1.42
CA GLY A 15 9.65 -2.59 -0.39
C GLY A 15 10.75 -1.52 -0.27
N GLY A 16 11.72 -1.79 0.58
CA GLY A 16 12.99 -1.05 0.67
C GLY A 16 13.17 -0.23 1.94
N LYS A 17 12.34 0.77 2.26
CA LYS A 17 12.48 1.53 3.50
C LYS A 17 11.48 1.06 4.56
N GLY A 18 11.99 0.61 5.71
CA GLY A 18 11.15 0.29 6.89
C GLY A 18 10.65 1.56 7.59
N GLY A 19 9.50 1.45 8.27
CA GLY A 19 8.97 2.49 9.14
C GLY A 19 8.34 3.71 8.46
N VAL A 20 8.10 3.68 7.15
CA VAL A 20 7.43 4.77 6.41
C VAL A 20 5.89 4.68 6.40
N ALA A 21 5.31 3.66 7.06
CA ALA A 21 3.88 3.40 7.18
C ALA A 21 3.22 2.72 5.97
N LYS A 22 3.92 1.85 5.24
CA LYS A 22 3.37 1.05 4.13
C LYS A 22 2.14 0.24 4.55
N THR A 23 2.30 -0.60 5.57
CA THR A 23 1.22 -1.44 6.13
C THR A 23 -0.01 -0.62 6.53
N GLU A 24 0.19 0.58 7.06
CA GLU A 24 -0.92 1.44 7.44
C GLU A 24 -1.69 1.97 6.22
N VAL A 25 -0.98 2.28 5.13
CA VAL A 25 -1.60 2.62 3.85
C VAL A 25 -2.37 1.42 3.31
N ALA A 26 -1.78 0.21 3.34
CA ALA A 26 -2.45 -1.02 2.90
C ALA A 26 -3.72 -1.33 3.72
N VAL A 27 -3.66 -1.22 5.05
CA VAL A 27 -4.82 -1.40 5.95
C VAL A 27 -5.93 -0.39 5.64
N SER A 28 -5.56 0.88 5.45
CA SER A 28 -6.54 1.92 5.12
C SER A 28 -7.16 1.73 3.73
N LEU A 29 -6.37 1.24 2.77
CA LEU A 29 -6.85 0.94 1.43
C LEU A 29 -7.81 -0.26 1.44
N ALA A 30 -7.55 -1.29 2.26
CA ALA A 30 -8.49 -2.40 2.45
C ALA A 30 -9.85 -1.90 2.97
N SER A 31 -9.84 -1.00 3.96
CA SER A 31 -11.08 -0.37 4.46
C SER A 31 -11.78 0.46 3.38
N TRP A 32 -11.02 1.19 2.54
CA TRP A 32 -11.59 1.94 1.42
C TRP A 32 -12.26 1.02 0.39
N TYR A 33 -11.66 -0.14 0.06
CA TYR A 33 -12.30 -1.12 -0.82
C TYR A 33 -13.59 -1.66 -0.24
N SER A 34 -13.63 -1.95 1.06
CA SER A 34 -14.87 -2.37 1.74
C SER A 34 -15.99 -1.34 1.59
N GLU A 35 -15.68 -0.03 1.69
CA GLU A 35 -16.68 1.04 1.41
C GLU A 35 -17.14 1.06 -0.07
N GLN A 36 -16.29 0.60 -1.00
CA GLN A 36 -16.68 0.46 -2.42
C GLN A 36 -17.48 -0.83 -2.69
N GLY A 37 -17.71 -1.67 -1.68
CA GLY A 37 -18.35 -2.98 -1.82
C GLY A 37 -17.44 -4.02 -2.47
N ILE A 38 -16.13 -3.81 -2.41
CA ILE A 38 -15.12 -4.74 -2.93
C ILE A 38 -14.40 -5.37 -1.73
N GLU A 39 -14.38 -6.70 -1.68
CA GLU A 39 -13.58 -7.46 -0.71
C GLU A 39 -12.26 -7.84 -1.37
N PRO A 40 -11.14 -7.16 -1.09
CA PRO A 40 -9.87 -7.47 -1.71
C PRO A 40 -9.30 -8.80 -1.17
N ALA A 41 -8.64 -9.57 -2.02
CA ALA A 41 -7.78 -10.65 -1.56
C ALA A 41 -6.52 -10.03 -0.91
N LEU A 42 -6.25 -10.38 0.35
CA LEU A 42 -5.17 -9.77 1.13
C LEU A 42 -3.98 -10.72 1.21
N LEU A 43 -2.79 -10.24 0.82
CA LEU A 43 -1.54 -10.98 0.88
C LEU A 43 -0.53 -10.22 1.75
N ASP A 44 0.03 -10.91 2.75
CA ASP A 44 1.11 -10.39 3.62
C ASP A 44 2.44 -11.00 3.17
N LEU A 45 3.26 -10.17 2.54
CA LEU A 45 4.59 -10.54 2.04
C LEU A 45 5.71 -10.06 2.97
N ASP A 46 5.37 -9.46 4.13
CA ASP A 46 6.32 -9.04 5.17
C ASP A 46 6.42 -10.09 6.28
N ILE A 47 6.95 -11.26 5.96
CA ILE A 47 7.03 -12.38 6.90
C ILE A 47 7.94 -12.07 8.08
N GLU A 48 8.99 -11.26 7.90
CA GLU A 48 9.89 -10.88 8.99
C GLU A 48 9.20 -10.08 10.11
N ASN A 49 8.12 -9.36 9.78
CA ASN A 49 7.37 -8.52 10.71
C ASN A 49 5.91 -8.99 10.91
N SER A 50 5.53 -10.15 10.40
CA SER A 50 4.15 -10.64 10.43
C SER A 50 3.52 -10.67 11.83
N ASP A 51 4.33 -10.92 12.87
CA ASP A 51 3.88 -10.98 14.26
C ASP A 51 3.97 -9.63 15.00
N LYS A 52 4.53 -8.59 14.37
CA LYS A 52 4.89 -7.32 15.05
C LYS A 52 4.48 -6.04 14.30
N GLY A 53 3.57 -6.13 13.35
CA GLY A 53 3.10 -4.94 12.62
C GLY A 53 2.95 -5.13 11.12
N GLY A 54 3.01 -6.35 10.59
CA GLY A 54 2.64 -6.71 9.22
C GLY A 54 1.12 -6.62 9.00
N LEU A 55 0.68 -6.83 7.78
CA LEU A 55 -0.73 -6.71 7.40
C LEU A 55 -1.64 -7.62 8.23
N ARG A 56 -1.20 -8.86 8.50
CA ARG A 56 -1.94 -9.85 9.30
C ARG A 56 -2.21 -9.43 10.74
N THR A 57 -1.37 -8.57 11.30
CA THR A 57 -1.59 -8.02 12.64
C THR A 57 -2.88 -7.22 12.73
N PHE A 58 -3.22 -6.49 11.68
CA PHE A 58 -4.41 -5.62 11.60
C PHE A 58 -5.57 -6.30 10.88
N LEU A 59 -5.27 -7.13 9.89
CA LEU A 59 -6.22 -7.83 9.04
C LEU A 59 -5.90 -9.34 9.04
N PRO A 60 -6.41 -10.10 10.05
CA PRO A 60 -6.07 -11.52 10.23
C PRO A 60 -6.44 -12.43 9.05
N ALA A 61 -7.32 -11.99 8.15
CA ALA A 61 -7.68 -12.70 6.95
C ALA A 61 -6.59 -12.69 5.86
N ALA A 62 -5.56 -11.83 5.99
CA ALA A 62 -4.46 -11.77 5.04
C ALA A 62 -3.67 -13.08 5.04
N LYS A 63 -3.40 -13.60 3.84
CA LYS A 63 -2.62 -14.83 3.66
C LYS A 63 -1.12 -14.50 3.65
N PRO A 64 -0.29 -15.26 4.39
CA PRO A 64 1.17 -15.08 4.35
C PRO A 64 1.73 -15.59 3.02
N PHE A 65 2.73 -14.88 2.50
CA PHE A 65 3.44 -15.26 1.29
C PHE A 65 4.95 -15.00 1.47
N ASP A 66 5.78 -16.04 1.42
CA ASP A 66 7.24 -15.91 1.58
C ASP A 66 7.90 -15.71 0.21
N LEU A 67 8.31 -14.49 -0.10
CA LEU A 67 8.99 -14.15 -1.35
C LEU A 67 10.39 -14.76 -1.49
N HIS A 68 10.95 -15.35 -0.43
CA HIS A 68 12.28 -15.95 -0.45
C HIS A 68 12.25 -17.46 -0.75
N GLU A 69 11.08 -18.09 -0.72
CA GLU A 69 10.93 -19.47 -1.16
C GLU A 69 10.96 -19.58 -2.69
N HIS A 70 11.62 -20.62 -3.18
CA HIS A 70 11.76 -20.83 -4.62
C HIS A 70 10.41 -21.13 -5.28
N GLY A 71 10.09 -20.41 -6.35
CA GLY A 71 8.81 -20.56 -7.08
C GLY A 71 7.64 -19.74 -6.52
N THR A 72 7.79 -19.09 -5.38
CA THR A 72 6.71 -18.35 -4.71
C THR A 72 6.15 -17.19 -5.53
N LEU A 73 6.98 -16.56 -6.37
CA LEU A 73 6.50 -15.46 -7.23
C LEU A 73 5.55 -15.94 -8.34
N ASP A 74 5.75 -17.15 -8.86
CA ASP A 74 4.82 -17.77 -9.82
C ASP A 74 3.52 -18.19 -9.10
N GLU A 75 3.62 -18.68 -7.86
CA GLU A 75 2.48 -18.95 -7.00
C GLU A 75 1.72 -17.66 -6.62
N PHE A 76 2.45 -16.54 -6.44
CA PHE A 76 1.84 -15.24 -6.23
C PHE A 76 0.98 -14.82 -7.44
N LEU A 77 1.49 -14.96 -8.67
CA LEU A 77 0.75 -14.65 -9.88
C LEU A 77 -0.48 -15.57 -10.01
N SER A 78 -0.33 -16.87 -9.74
CA SER A 78 -1.44 -17.82 -9.72
C SER A 78 -2.49 -17.43 -8.67
N ALA A 79 -2.06 -17.06 -7.45
CA ALA A 79 -2.98 -16.60 -6.40
C ALA A 79 -3.70 -15.30 -6.77
N CYS A 80 -3.07 -14.44 -7.57
CA CYS A 80 -3.71 -13.25 -8.11
C CYS A 80 -4.75 -13.60 -9.17
N ASP A 81 -4.48 -14.57 -10.04
CA ASP A 81 -5.39 -14.96 -11.13
C ASP A 81 -6.57 -15.84 -10.66
N ASP A 82 -6.30 -16.84 -9.84
CA ASP A 82 -7.28 -17.84 -9.40
C ASP A 82 -8.34 -17.32 -8.41
N GLY A 83 -8.10 -16.18 -7.78
CA GLY A 83 -9.00 -15.61 -6.77
C GLY A 83 -10.30 -15.07 -7.38
N GLU A 84 -11.41 -15.15 -6.64
CA GLU A 84 -12.71 -14.56 -7.04
C GLU A 84 -12.71 -13.02 -6.94
N SER A 85 -11.87 -12.44 -6.09
CA SER A 85 -11.80 -10.99 -5.92
C SER A 85 -11.21 -10.31 -7.16
N PRO A 86 -11.83 -9.22 -7.63
CA PRO A 86 -11.28 -8.42 -8.73
C PRO A 86 -10.05 -7.60 -8.29
N VAL A 87 -9.77 -7.54 -7.00
CA VAL A 87 -8.66 -6.78 -6.41
C VAL A 87 -7.82 -7.68 -5.51
N VAL A 88 -6.51 -7.61 -5.67
CA VAL A 88 -5.53 -8.21 -4.76
C VAL A 88 -4.72 -7.08 -4.14
N LEU A 89 -4.60 -7.07 -2.81
CA LEU A 89 -3.80 -6.11 -2.06
C LEU A 89 -2.66 -6.84 -1.34
N ALA A 90 -1.44 -6.54 -1.73
CA ALA A 90 -0.23 -7.16 -1.22
C ALA A 90 0.61 -6.15 -0.42
N ASP A 91 0.93 -6.45 0.82
CA ASP A 91 1.83 -5.61 1.64
C ASP A 91 3.24 -6.20 1.63
N MET A 92 4.17 -5.51 0.97
CA MET A 92 5.55 -5.96 0.88
C MET A 92 6.39 -5.41 2.02
N GLY A 93 7.15 -6.29 2.67
CA GLY A 93 8.13 -5.93 3.67
C GLY A 93 9.28 -5.07 3.12
N ALA A 94 10.06 -4.49 4.05
CA ALA A 94 11.23 -3.71 3.68
C ALA A 94 12.30 -4.55 2.96
N GLY A 95 12.33 -5.87 3.20
CA GLY A 95 13.26 -6.82 2.59
C GLY A 95 12.90 -7.25 1.16
N ALA A 96 11.69 -6.96 0.67
CA ALA A 96 11.33 -7.22 -0.72
C ALA A 96 12.26 -6.41 -1.65
N GLY A 97 13.12 -7.09 -2.37
CA GLY A 97 14.23 -6.48 -3.09
C GLY A 97 14.48 -7.15 -4.44
N LYS A 98 15.75 -7.51 -4.71
CA LYS A 98 16.20 -7.93 -6.03
C LYS A 98 15.39 -9.07 -6.67
N ALA A 99 15.00 -10.10 -5.90
CA ALA A 99 14.19 -11.20 -6.43
C ALA A 99 12.84 -10.74 -7.00
N THR A 100 12.23 -9.75 -6.35
CA THR A 100 10.96 -9.17 -6.81
C THR A 100 11.16 -8.35 -8.07
N TYR A 101 12.25 -7.58 -8.19
CA TYR A 101 12.55 -6.81 -9.41
C TYR A 101 12.76 -7.74 -10.60
N ASP A 102 13.65 -8.73 -10.44
CA ASP A 102 13.97 -9.70 -11.49
C ASP A 102 12.71 -10.46 -11.97
N TRP A 103 11.79 -10.74 -11.04
CA TRP A 103 10.51 -11.36 -11.39
C TRP A 103 9.59 -10.43 -12.19
N PHE A 104 9.42 -9.17 -11.75
CA PHE A 104 8.57 -8.21 -12.46
C PHE A 104 9.05 -8.00 -13.91
N GLU A 105 10.35 -7.89 -14.14
CA GLU A 105 10.93 -7.75 -15.50
C GLU A 105 10.55 -8.91 -16.42
N ASN A 106 10.26 -10.10 -15.88
CA ASN A 106 9.94 -11.28 -16.67
C ASN A 106 8.43 -11.62 -16.68
N ALA A 107 7.68 -11.18 -15.69
CA ALA A 107 6.29 -11.61 -15.50
C ALA A 107 5.25 -10.54 -15.92
N ALA A 108 5.66 -9.29 -16.10
CA ALA A 108 4.73 -8.20 -16.39
C ALA A 108 3.94 -8.42 -17.69
N ASP A 109 4.60 -8.86 -18.74
CA ASP A 109 3.97 -9.14 -20.05
C ASP A 109 2.96 -10.29 -19.93
N ILE A 110 3.34 -11.36 -19.23
CA ILE A 110 2.45 -12.52 -18.99
C ILE A 110 1.23 -12.13 -18.17
N ALA A 111 1.43 -11.33 -17.14
CA ALA A 111 0.34 -10.80 -16.33
C ALA A 111 -0.63 -9.95 -17.15
N ALA A 112 -0.11 -9.11 -18.04
CA ALA A 112 -0.93 -8.31 -18.95
C ALA A 112 -1.77 -9.17 -19.91
N GLU A 113 -1.21 -10.26 -20.43
CA GLU A 113 -1.92 -11.24 -21.26
C GLU A 113 -3.06 -11.91 -20.48
N LEU A 114 -2.89 -12.14 -19.18
CA LEU A 114 -3.91 -12.65 -18.26
C LEU A 114 -4.95 -11.60 -17.84
N GLY A 115 -4.80 -10.34 -18.29
CA GLY A 115 -5.70 -9.23 -17.93
C GLY A 115 -5.44 -8.67 -16.52
N ILE A 116 -4.28 -8.96 -15.94
CA ILE A 116 -3.85 -8.44 -14.64
C ILE A 116 -3.14 -7.10 -14.85
N GLN A 117 -3.57 -6.09 -14.10
CA GLN A 117 -2.95 -4.76 -14.06
C GLN A 117 -2.35 -4.53 -12.67
N PHE A 118 -1.15 -3.99 -12.63
CA PHE A 118 -0.45 -3.70 -11.39
C PHE A 118 -0.52 -2.22 -11.01
N THR A 119 -0.61 -1.97 -9.70
CA THR A 119 -0.42 -0.64 -9.11
C THR A 119 0.61 -0.75 -7.98
N ALA A 120 1.69 0.00 -8.12
CA ALA A 120 2.74 0.09 -7.11
C ALA A 120 2.51 1.30 -6.19
N ILE A 121 2.42 1.07 -4.88
CA ILE A 121 2.28 2.13 -3.88
C ILE A 121 3.64 2.44 -3.27
N GLY A 122 4.18 3.60 -3.59
CA GLY A 122 5.39 4.12 -2.97
C GLY A 122 5.04 5.01 -1.77
N VAL A 123 5.44 4.62 -0.56
CA VAL A 123 5.26 5.47 0.63
C VAL A 123 6.59 6.10 1.00
N THR A 124 6.64 7.43 1.04
CA THR A 124 7.86 8.17 1.34
C THR A 124 7.63 9.25 2.40
N THR A 125 8.71 9.63 3.05
CA THR A 125 8.81 10.77 3.95
C THR A 125 9.76 11.81 3.34
N ASN A 126 10.04 12.92 4.05
CA ASN A 126 11.05 13.88 3.60
C ASN A 126 12.49 13.41 3.87
N GLU A 127 12.74 12.10 3.72
CA GLU A 127 14.08 11.51 3.86
C GLU A 127 14.57 10.98 2.52
N ALA A 128 15.79 11.34 2.14
CA ALA A 128 16.43 10.89 0.90
C ALA A 128 16.32 9.36 0.71
N SER A 129 16.56 8.59 1.78
CA SER A 129 16.55 7.12 1.70
C SER A 129 15.19 6.53 1.33
N SER A 130 14.07 7.16 1.72
CA SER A 130 12.73 6.69 1.37
C SER A 130 12.36 7.03 -0.07
N VAL A 131 12.76 8.20 -0.55
CA VAL A 131 12.60 8.60 -1.96
C VAL A 131 13.44 7.72 -2.89
N GLN A 132 14.73 7.49 -2.54
CA GLN A 132 15.61 6.62 -3.30
C GLN A 132 15.11 5.17 -3.38
N ALA A 133 14.39 4.69 -2.37
CA ALA A 133 13.75 3.36 -2.43
C ALA A 133 12.69 3.32 -3.53
N ILE A 134 11.83 4.34 -3.63
CA ILE A 134 10.81 4.44 -4.70
C ILE A 134 11.48 4.48 -6.09
N LEU A 135 12.49 5.32 -6.25
CA LEU A 135 13.18 5.46 -7.54
C LEU A 135 13.84 4.15 -7.99
N ARG A 136 14.44 3.38 -7.06
CA ARG A 136 14.98 2.05 -7.40
C ARG A 136 13.90 1.09 -7.89
N TRP A 137 12.72 1.09 -7.28
CA TRP A 137 11.61 0.28 -7.77
C TRP A 137 11.19 0.73 -9.17
N ALA A 138 11.08 2.03 -9.40
CA ALA A 138 10.69 2.56 -10.71
C ALA A 138 11.68 2.23 -11.83
N GLU A 139 12.97 2.11 -11.52
CA GLU A 139 14.01 1.67 -12.49
C GLU A 139 13.73 0.26 -13.05
N HIS A 140 13.11 -0.62 -12.27
CA HIS A 140 12.79 -1.99 -12.66
C HIS A 140 11.35 -2.16 -13.17
N LEU A 141 10.39 -1.48 -12.54
CA LEU A 141 8.98 -1.62 -12.90
C LEU A 141 8.60 -0.84 -14.17
N GLN A 142 9.30 0.25 -14.45
CA GLN A 142 9.09 1.10 -15.63
C GLN A 142 7.59 1.44 -15.83
N ASP A 143 7.05 1.21 -17.00
CA ASP A 143 5.66 1.41 -17.41
C ASP A 143 4.77 0.15 -17.25
N SER A 144 5.31 -0.90 -16.65
CA SER A 144 4.54 -2.14 -16.38
C SER A 144 3.53 -1.98 -15.24
N VAL A 145 3.53 -0.86 -14.53
CA VAL A 145 2.65 -0.58 -13.40
C VAL A 145 2.15 0.86 -13.41
N ASP A 146 0.98 1.08 -12.82
CA ASP A 146 0.55 2.41 -12.40
C ASP A 146 1.20 2.77 -11.04
N TYR A 147 1.44 4.04 -10.77
CA TYR A 147 2.09 4.49 -9.54
C TYR A 147 1.17 5.36 -8.68
N LEU A 148 1.04 4.98 -7.41
CA LEU A 148 0.49 5.83 -6.35
C LEU A 148 1.59 6.18 -5.36
N ILE A 149 1.90 7.46 -5.21
CA ILE A 149 2.90 7.95 -4.27
C ILE A 149 2.22 8.60 -3.08
N VAL A 150 2.53 8.11 -1.88
CA VAL A 150 2.01 8.64 -0.62
C VAL A 150 3.12 9.42 0.09
N LEU A 151 2.98 10.74 0.13
CA LEU A 151 3.86 11.65 0.87
C LEU A 151 3.42 11.69 2.33
N ASN A 152 4.11 10.93 3.19
CA ASN A 152 3.75 10.79 4.59
C ASN A 152 4.46 11.83 5.45
N GLU A 153 3.73 12.75 6.05
CA GLU A 153 4.25 13.79 6.94
C GLU A 153 4.85 13.21 8.23
N MET A 154 4.50 12.00 8.63
CA MET A 154 4.92 11.34 9.88
C MET A 154 4.88 12.28 11.10
N ARG A 155 6.07 12.73 11.56
CA ARG A 155 6.27 13.60 12.73
C ARG A 155 6.47 15.07 12.37
N ARG A 156 6.33 15.44 11.10
CA ARG A 156 6.55 16.80 10.60
C ARG A 156 5.26 17.35 9.97
N PRO A 157 4.34 17.87 10.79
CA PRO A 157 3.11 18.45 10.26
C PRO A 157 3.41 19.56 9.25
N ARG A 158 2.70 19.52 8.10
CA ARG A 158 2.89 20.47 7.00
C ARG A 158 4.29 20.43 6.39
N CYS A 159 4.89 19.23 6.33
CA CYS A 159 6.17 19.03 5.65
C CYS A 159 6.06 19.45 4.17
N GLU A 160 7.01 20.23 3.68
CA GLU A 160 7.03 20.66 2.26
C GLU A 160 7.59 19.59 1.32
N PHE A 161 8.15 18.50 1.85
CA PHE A 161 8.76 17.42 1.06
C PHE A 161 9.80 17.92 0.05
N GLU A 162 10.69 18.81 0.51
CA GLU A 162 11.70 19.46 -0.32
C GLU A 162 12.51 18.44 -1.12
N TYR A 163 12.93 17.34 -0.46
CA TYR A 163 13.70 16.31 -1.14
C TYR A 163 12.93 15.65 -2.30
N TRP A 164 11.61 15.42 -2.14
CA TRP A 164 10.76 14.90 -3.22
C TRP A 164 10.63 15.89 -4.37
N HIS A 165 10.47 17.17 -4.06
CA HIS A 165 10.24 18.20 -5.06
C HIS A 165 11.53 18.65 -5.76
N ASP A 166 12.68 18.64 -5.09
CA ASP A 166 13.93 19.20 -5.59
C ASP A 166 14.86 18.15 -6.24
N GLU A 167 14.65 16.84 -5.98
CA GLU A 167 15.49 15.77 -6.55
C GLU A 167 15.25 15.61 -8.05
N PRO A 168 16.28 15.82 -8.92
CA PRO A 168 16.11 15.73 -10.38
C PRO A 168 15.57 14.40 -10.87
N ARG A 169 15.97 13.27 -10.26
CA ARG A 169 15.48 11.93 -10.62
C ARG A 169 14.01 11.74 -10.31
N VAL A 170 13.49 12.41 -9.29
CA VAL A 170 12.04 12.43 -9.00
C VAL A 170 11.31 13.19 -10.11
N GLN A 171 11.86 14.32 -10.56
CA GLN A 171 11.27 15.09 -11.68
C GLN A 171 11.26 14.28 -12.98
N GLU A 172 12.28 13.47 -13.21
CA GLU A 172 12.34 12.54 -14.36
C GLU A 172 11.28 11.44 -14.21
N PHE A 173 11.18 10.82 -13.05
CA PHE A 173 10.16 9.82 -12.72
C PHE A 173 8.73 10.37 -12.91
N VAL A 174 8.44 11.55 -12.38
CA VAL A 174 7.12 12.19 -12.50
C VAL A 174 6.79 12.49 -13.98
N ARG A 175 7.76 12.95 -14.77
CA ARG A 175 7.56 13.20 -16.21
C ARG A 175 7.36 11.93 -17.01
N ALA A 176 8.08 10.85 -16.66
CA ALA A 176 8.03 9.60 -17.41
C ALA A 176 6.73 8.82 -17.13
N PHE A 177 6.30 8.75 -15.87
CA PHE A 177 5.24 7.83 -15.44
C PHE A 177 3.97 8.53 -14.96
N SER A 178 3.96 9.86 -14.80
CA SER A 178 2.79 10.65 -14.36
C SER A 178 2.08 10.04 -13.12
N PRO A 179 2.80 9.75 -12.02
CA PRO A 179 2.23 9.06 -10.86
C PRO A 179 1.10 9.88 -10.22
N ASN A 180 0.11 9.18 -9.66
CA ASN A 180 -0.81 9.81 -8.73
C ASN A 180 -0.07 10.10 -7.41
N VAL A 181 -0.20 11.30 -6.87
CA VAL A 181 0.50 11.72 -5.65
C VAL A 181 -0.52 12.20 -4.64
N MET A 182 -0.54 11.60 -3.45
CA MET A 182 -1.39 12.01 -2.34
C MET A 182 -0.57 12.33 -1.09
N ARG A 183 -1.16 13.04 -0.16
CA ARG A 183 -0.56 13.34 1.15
C ARG A 183 -1.24 12.51 2.25
N MET A 184 -0.44 12.08 3.21
CA MET A 184 -0.87 11.46 4.44
C MET A 184 -0.47 12.35 5.60
N ASP A 185 -1.46 12.91 6.30
CA ASP A 185 -1.27 13.84 7.40
C ASP A 185 -0.44 13.26 8.54
N SER A 186 0.35 14.12 9.18
CA SER A 186 1.02 13.80 10.44
C SER A 186 0.01 13.41 11.52
N ARG A 187 0.32 12.35 12.25
CA ARG A 187 -0.53 11.83 13.32
C ARG A 187 0.05 12.13 14.71
N VAL A 188 -0.85 12.24 15.68
CA VAL A 188 -0.44 12.37 17.08
C VAL A 188 0.26 11.10 17.52
N GLU A 189 1.48 11.20 18.04
CA GLU A 189 2.35 10.06 18.37
C GLU A 189 1.69 9.07 19.34
N GLU A 190 1.05 9.56 20.40
CA GLU A 190 0.31 8.75 21.35
C GLU A 190 -0.81 7.95 20.67
N PHE A 191 -1.58 8.60 19.78
CA PHE A 191 -2.65 7.93 19.03
C PHE A 191 -2.10 6.81 18.14
N GLN A 192 -1.00 7.08 17.45
CA GLN A 192 -0.35 6.13 16.56
C GLN A 192 0.27 4.94 17.32
N ALA A 193 0.83 5.20 18.51
CA ALA A 193 1.39 4.16 19.37
C ALA A 193 0.28 3.22 19.86
N GLU A 194 -0.82 3.76 20.38
CA GLU A 194 -1.95 2.96 20.87
C GLU A 194 -2.64 2.19 19.72
N LEU A 195 -2.80 2.78 18.54
CA LEU A 195 -3.34 2.08 17.38
C LEU A 195 -2.55 0.81 17.06
N ARG A 196 -1.21 0.91 17.06
CA ARG A 196 -0.33 -0.24 16.81
C ARG A 196 -0.31 -1.24 17.96
N ASN A 197 -0.21 -0.76 19.21
CA ASN A 197 -0.16 -1.63 20.39
C ASN A 197 -1.39 -2.54 20.48
N GLN A 198 -2.54 -2.03 20.05
CA GLN A 198 -3.81 -2.76 20.10
C GLN A 198 -4.20 -3.39 18.76
N SER A 199 -3.35 -3.26 17.73
CA SER A 199 -3.60 -3.82 16.39
C SER A 199 -4.96 -3.38 15.81
N LEU A 200 -5.34 -2.12 16.03
CA LEU A 200 -6.61 -1.56 15.61
C LEU A 200 -6.49 -0.83 14.26
N THR A 201 -7.61 -0.78 13.54
CA THR A 201 -7.72 0.02 12.32
C THR A 201 -8.42 1.36 12.60
N LEU A 202 -8.20 2.36 11.74
CA LEU A 202 -8.92 3.64 11.83
C LEU A 202 -10.42 3.45 11.70
N GLU A 203 -10.85 2.54 10.83
CA GLU A 203 -12.24 2.19 10.59
C GLU A 203 -12.92 1.69 11.88
N GLN A 204 -12.32 0.72 12.58
CA GLN A 204 -12.86 0.20 13.83
C GLN A 204 -13.11 1.29 14.87
N ILE A 205 -12.18 2.26 14.96
CA ILE A 205 -12.31 3.39 15.89
C ILE A 205 -13.37 4.37 15.40
N ALA A 206 -13.38 4.70 14.11
CA ALA A 206 -14.34 5.64 13.51
C ALA A 206 -15.79 5.16 13.69
N GLU A 207 -16.03 3.87 13.49
CA GLU A 207 -17.33 3.23 13.67
C GLU A 207 -17.70 2.97 15.12
N GLY A 208 -16.75 3.12 16.04
CA GLY A 208 -17.00 2.89 17.47
C GLY A 208 -17.06 1.42 17.87
N ARG A 209 -16.46 0.55 17.04
CA ARG A 209 -16.35 -0.91 17.30
C ARG A 209 -15.24 -1.27 18.30
N VAL A 210 -14.69 -0.27 19.01
CA VAL A 210 -13.57 -0.43 19.94
C VAL A 210 -14.03 -0.13 21.36
N GLU A 211 -13.72 -1.04 22.30
CA GLU A 211 -14.08 -0.88 23.73
C GLU A 211 -13.03 -0.13 24.55
N ASP A 212 -11.83 0.04 24.02
CA ASP A 212 -10.73 0.68 24.74
C ASP A 212 -11.05 2.12 25.16
N PRO A 213 -10.83 2.48 26.46
CA PRO A 213 -11.16 3.80 26.98
C PRO A 213 -10.46 4.95 26.26
N PHE A 214 -9.23 4.77 25.76
CA PHE A 214 -8.48 5.79 25.05
C PHE A 214 -9.18 6.14 23.72
N PHE A 215 -9.62 5.14 22.96
CA PHE A 215 -10.27 5.37 21.66
C PHE A 215 -11.75 5.76 21.80
N ARG A 216 -12.38 5.48 22.94
CA ARG A 216 -13.73 5.99 23.24
C ARG A 216 -13.76 7.50 23.51
N LEU A 217 -12.63 8.13 23.81
CA LEU A 217 -12.56 9.58 23.94
C LEU A 217 -12.95 10.25 22.61
N THR A 218 -13.88 11.19 22.68
CA THR A 218 -14.37 11.94 21.50
C THR A 218 -13.23 12.51 20.65
N LYS A 219 -12.19 13.05 21.28
CA LYS A 219 -11.02 13.59 20.59
C LYS A 219 -10.32 12.56 19.70
N ASN A 220 -10.22 11.29 20.16
CA ASN A 220 -9.53 10.24 19.44
C ASN A 220 -10.43 9.64 18.35
N LYS A 221 -11.72 9.51 18.60
CA LYS A 221 -12.70 9.15 17.56
C LYS A 221 -12.71 10.18 16.43
N VAL A 222 -12.76 11.46 16.72
CA VAL A 222 -12.69 12.55 15.72
C VAL A 222 -11.37 12.50 14.93
N ARG A 223 -10.24 12.19 15.59
CA ARG A 223 -8.95 12.00 14.91
C ARG A 223 -9.00 10.84 13.92
N ALA A 224 -9.50 9.68 14.33
CA ALA A 224 -9.63 8.51 13.45
C ALA A 224 -10.46 8.84 12.21
N ILE A 225 -11.64 9.44 12.38
CA ILE A 225 -12.51 9.86 11.28
C ILE A 225 -11.80 10.83 10.34
N ARG A 226 -11.07 11.83 10.89
CA ARG A 226 -10.34 12.79 10.06
C ARG A 226 -9.23 12.13 9.25
N TYR A 227 -8.40 11.29 9.90
CA TYR A 227 -7.31 10.59 9.23
C TYR A 227 -7.82 9.65 8.13
N GLN A 228 -8.88 8.91 8.41
CA GLN A 228 -9.53 8.05 7.42
C GLN A 228 -10.04 8.85 6.22
N ARG A 229 -10.76 9.94 6.46
CA ARG A 229 -11.31 10.79 5.39
C ARG A 229 -10.21 11.37 4.49
N THR A 230 -9.09 11.82 5.07
CA THR A 230 -7.97 12.35 4.28
C THR A 230 -7.38 11.26 3.38
N LEU A 231 -7.18 10.05 3.90
CA LEU A 231 -6.67 8.93 3.09
C LEU A 231 -7.67 8.53 2.01
N PHE A 232 -8.94 8.41 2.35
CA PHE A 232 -9.99 8.01 1.40
C PHE A 232 -10.15 9.04 0.27
N ALA A 233 -10.08 10.33 0.56
CA ALA A 233 -10.08 11.37 -0.47
C ALA A 233 -8.90 11.19 -1.45
N GLY A 234 -7.70 10.88 -0.95
CA GLY A 234 -6.54 10.60 -1.82
C GLY A 234 -6.71 9.33 -2.65
N PHE A 235 -7.33 8.28 -2.09
CA PHE A 235 -7.65 7.07 -2.86
C PHE A 235 -8.75 7.32 -3.90
N ASP A 236 -9.73 8.16 -3.61
CA ASP A 236 -10.76 8.55 -4.58
C ASP A 236 -10.18 9.32 -5.76
N GLU A 237 -9.19 10.20 -5.54
CA GLU A 237 -8.46 10.89 -6.60
C GLU A 237 -7.64 9.92 -7.47
N ALA A 238 -7.11 8.83 -6.88
CA ALA A 238 -6.36 7.79 -7.56
C ALA A 238 -7.23 6.61 -8.06
N ARG A 239 -8.55 6.73 -8.00
CA ARG A 239 -9.52 5.64 -8.23
C ARG A 239 -9.28 4.87 -9.52
N GLN A 240 -8.89 5.56 -10.60
CA GLN A 240 -8.68 4.96 -11.92
C GLN A 240 -7.53 3.93 -11.96
N ILE A 241 -6.57 4.02 -11.02
CA ILE A 241 -5.44 3.09 -10.91
C ILE A 241 -5.58 2.12 -9.72
N LEU A 242 -6.63 2.25 -8.93
CA LEU A 242 -6.92 1.39 -7.79
C LEU A 242 -8.08 0.42 -8.05
N LEU A 243 -8.94 0.70 -9.01
CA LEU A 243 -10.04 -0.20 -9.40
C LEU A 243 -9.71 -0.95 -10.70
N PRO A 244 -10.30 -2.13 -10.90
CA PRO A 244 -10.16 -2.94 -12.11
C PRO A 244 -10.64 -2.22 -13.38
#